data_4f08710cb0d3e445482c8556bf72b4d7
#
_entry.id   4f08710cb0d3e445482c8556bf72b4d7
#
_cell.length_a   1.000
_cell.length_b   1.000
_cell.length_c   1.000
_cell.angle_alpha   90.00
_cell.angle_beta   90.00
_cell.angle_gamma   90.00
#
_symmetry.space_group_name_H-M   'P 1'
#
loop_
_entity.id
_entity.type
_entity.pdbx_description
1 polymer ?
#
loop_
_entity_poly.entity_id
_entity_poly.type
_entity_poly.pdbx_seq_one_letter_code
_entity_poly.pdbx_strand_id
1 'polypeptide(L)'
;TLLTSSAASDVYKRQNMHEVLEKKYGVKSKFNTEIESIYKDKDKVILSSTNESGASGMQFDQVAICAGIDTQRFADTLGDSMRVYPVKGYSVTIQLDDEESKLSAPKVSLLDDPKKIVSSRLGDRLRVAGTAELAGTNKDIRQDRIRPLLGWVREYFPGVSTENYTPWAGLRPMTPNMMPLIFESKAKGIFYNTGHGHLGWTLGAATGDLLAEKMIND
;
A
#
# COMPACT_ATOMS: atom_id res chain seq x y z
N THR A 1 -20.46 -10.93 7.51
CA THR A 1 -19.30 -10.32 8.19
C THR A 1 -19.14 -8.92 7.61
N LEU A 2 -19.48 -7.89 8.37
CA LEU A 2 -19.30 -6.49 8.00
C LEU A 2 -17.80 -6.17 7.99
N LEU A 3 -17.22 -6.08 6.81
CA LEU A 3 -15.86 -5.56 6.64
C LEU A 3 -15.92 -4.01 6.73
N THR A 4 -15.88 -3.50 7.94
CA THR A 4 -15.65 -2.08 8.19
C THR A 4 -14.16 -1.77 8.06
N SER A 5 -13.61 -1.78 6.86
CA SER A 5 -12.29 -1.21 6.63
C SER A 5 -12.44 0.27 6.32
N SER A 6 -12.49 1.10 7.33
CA SER A 6 -12.33 2.53 7.12
C SER A 6 -10.84 2.86 6.99
N ALA A 7 -10.45 3.75 6.07
CA ALA A 7 -9.05 4.19 5.94
C ALA A 7 -8.52 4.84 7.23
N ALA A 8 -9.39 5.42 8.06
CA ALA A 8 -9.02 5.88 9.41
C ALA A 8 -8.61 4.71 10.32
N SER A 9 -9.35 3.59 10.27
CA SER A 9 -8.97 2.36 10.98
C SER A 9 -7.57 1.87 10.61
N ASP A 10 -7.19 1.99 9.33
CA ASP A 10 -5.88 1.53 8.85
C ASP A 10 -4.73 2.40 9.39
N VAL A 11 -4.93 3.70 9.52
CA VAL A 11 -3.93 4.61 10.11
C VAL A 11 -3.70 4.26 11.58
N TYR A 12 -4.76 4.16 12.37
CA TYR A 12 -4.66 3.81 13.79
C TYR A 12 -4.07 2.41 14.01
N LYS A 13 -4.46 1.43 13.19
CA LYS A 13 -3.89 0.07 13.29
C LYS A 13 -2.39 0.06 13.00
N ARG A 14 -1.92 0.79 11.99
CA ARG A 14 -0.48 0.88 11.68
C ARG A 14 0.29 1.57 12.78
N GLN A 15 -0.26 2.66 13.35
CA GLN A 15 0.35 3.34 14.49
C GLN A 15 0.45 2.43 15.70
N ASN A 16 -0.63 1.73 16.06
CA ASN A 16 -0.63 0.79 17.17
C ASN A 16 0.34 -0.38 16.94
N MET A 17 0.41 -0.93 15.73
CA MET A 17 1.39 -1.97 15.40
C MET A 17 2.82 -1.47 15.58
N HIS A 18 3.12 -0.27 15.09
CA HIS A 18 4.43 0.34 15.24
C HIS A 18 4.81 0.50 16.72
N GLU A 19 3.91 1.05 17.54
CA GLU A 19 4.12 1.17 18.98
C GLU A 19 4.35 -0.17 19.69
N VAL A 20 3.58 -1.19 19.33
CA VAL A 20 3.75 -2.54 19.89
C VAL A 20 5.10 -3.13 19.48
N LEU A 21 5.49 -2.98 18.21
CA LEU A 21 6.77 -3.47 17.71
C LEU A 21 7.94 -2.82 18.44
N GLU A 22 7.91 -1.51 18.64
CA GLU A 22 8.97 -0.81 19.35
C GLU A 22 8.99 -1.13 20.86
N LYS A 23 7.83 -0.98 21.52
CA LYS A 23 7.76 -1.08 23.00
C LYS A 23 7.87 -2.52 23.51
N LYS A 24 7.27 -3.49 22.80
CA LYS A 24 7.21 -4.88 23.24
C LYS A 24 8.30 -5.76 22.67
N TYR A 25 8.68 -5.52 21.41
CA TYR A 25 9.63 -6.37 20.68
C TYR A 25 10.99 -5.69 20.40
N GLY A 26 11.18 -4.43 20.80
CA GLY A 26 12.44 -3.72 20.63
C GLY A 26 12.82 -3.44 19.18
N VAL A 27 11.85 -3.45 18.26
CA VAL A 27 12.08 -3.12 16.85
C VAL A 27 12.49 -1.66 16.74
N LYS A 28 13.54 -1.39 15.99
CA LYS A 28 14.02 -0.02 15.74
C LYS A 28 13.53 0.44 14.36
N SER A 29 12.80 1.56 14.33
CA SER A 29 12.33 2.18 13.09
C SER A 29 13.28 3.32 12.67
N LYS A 30 13.56 3.39 11.38
CA LYS A 30 14.29 4.50 10.76
C LYS A 30 13.39 5.14 9.71
N PHE A 31 12.92 6.32 9.99
CA PHE A 31 12.15 7.14 9.06
C PHE A 31 13.07 8.06 8.25
N ASN A 32 12.55 8.64 7.18
CA ASN A 32 13.30 9.55 6.30
C ASN A 32 14.64 8.96 5.84
N THR A 33 14.63 7.65 5.58
CA THR A 33 15.83 6.88 5.20
C THR A 33 15.53 6.13 3.91
N GLU A 34 16.17 6.51 2.83
CA GLU A 34 16.05 5.84 1.54
C GLU A 34 17.12 4.77 1.41
N ILE A 35 16.71 3.55 1.06
CA ILE A 35 17.63 2.46 0.72
C ILE A 35 17.97 2.56 -0.77
N GLU A 36 19.25 2.79 -1.07
CA GLU A 36 19.74 2.93 -2.43
C GLU A 36 20.14 1.60 -3.03
N SER A 37 20.86 0.78 -2.26
CA SER A 37 21.31 -0.54 -2.72
C SER A 37 21.27 -1.59 -1.64
N ILE A 38 21.17 -2.84 -2.09
CA ILE A 38 21.21 -4.04 -1.25
C ILE A 38 22.14 -5.03 -1.94
N TYR A 39 23.12 -5.57 -1.22
CA TYR A 39 24.00 -6.60 -1.76
C TYR A 39 24.49 -7.54 -0.66
N LYS A 40 24.94 -8.73 -1.05
CA LYS A 40 25.55 -9.71 -0.16
C LYS A 40 27.05 -9.49 -0.11
N ASP A 41 27.61 -9.40 1.10
CA ASP A 41 29.06 -9.44 1.35
C ASP A 41 29.36 -10.54 2.37
N LYS A 42 29.96 -11.63 1.90
CA LYS A 42 30.20 -12.85 2.69
C LYS A 42 28.90 -13.35 3.35
N ASP A 43 28.86 -13.37 4.67
CA ASP A 43 27.72 -13.84 5.45
C ASP A 43 26.74 -12.74 5.84
N LYS A 44 27.00 -11.48 5.44
CA LYS A 44 26.15 -10.34 5.79
C LYS A 44 25.48 -9.75 4.58
N VAL A 45 24.30 -9.18 4.82
CA VAL A 45 23.58 -8.34 3.85
C VAL A 45 23.89 -6.88 4.16
N ILE A 46 24.35 -6.14 3.16
CA ILE A 46 24.68 -4.74 3.28
C ILE A 46 23.58 -3.90 2.65
N LEU A 47 23.09 -2.92 3.41
CA LEU A 47 22.20 -1.88 2.92
C LEU A 47 22.96 -0.56 2.85
N SER A 48 22.97 0.07 1.68
CA SER A 48 23.39 1.47 1.57
C SER A 48 22.14 2.36 1.64
N SER A 49 22.19 3.38 2.46
CA SER A 49 21.09 4.31 2.65
C SER A 49 21.54 5.75 2.67
N THR A 50 20.69 6.66 2.24
CA THR A 50 20.82 8.10 2.44
C THR A 50 19.72 8.60 3.37
N ASN A 51 20.08 9.53 4.24
CA ASN A 51 19.19 10.29 5.10
C ASN A 51 19.70 11.74 5.22
N GLU A 52 19.04 12.54 6.01
CA GLU A 52 19.41 13.95 6.26
C GLU A 52 20.85 14.12 6.81
N SER A 53 21.42 13.08 7.42
CA SER A 53 22.77 13.06 7.97
C SER A 53 23.83 12.53 6.99
N GLY A 54 23.45 12.14 5.77
CA GLY A 54 24.31 11.63 4.71
C GLY A 54 24.17 10.12 4.43
N ALA A 55 25.11 9.59 3.63
CA ALA A 55 25.12 8.18 3.27
C ALA A 55 25.66 7.32 4.41
N SER A 56 25.03 6.18 4.67
CA SER A 56 25.47 5.20 5.66
C SER A 56 25.29 3.76 5.17
N GLY A 57 26.24 2.89 5.54
CA GLY A 57 26.13 1.44 5.35
C GLY A 57 25.64 0.76 6.62
N MET A 58 24.72 -0.19 6.47
CA MET A 58 24.21 -1.01 7.58
C MET A 58 24.39 -2.48 7.22
N GLN A 59 24.74 -3.29 8.23
CA GLN A 59 24.95 -4.73 8.06
C GLN A 59 23.92 -5.52 8.84
N PHE A 60 23.37 -6.57 8.19
CA PHE A 60 22.36 -7.45 8.77
C PHE A 60 22.67 -8.91 8.43
N ASP A 61 22.17 -9.84 9.24
CA ASP A 61 22.25 -11.27 8.96
C ASP A 61 21.29 -11.62 7.82
N GLN A 62 20.07 -11.09 7.89
CA GLN A 62 19.01 -11.29 6.90
C GLN A 62 18.26 -10.00 6.64
N VAL A 63 17.68 -9.86 5.46
CA VAL A 63 16.87 -8.71 5.05
C VAL A 63 15.60 -9.16 4.35
N ALA A 64 14.46 -8.61 4.74
CA ALA A 64 13.19 -8.76 4.05
C ALA A 64 12.85 -7.49 3.25
N ILE A 65 12.70 -7.62 1.95
CA ILE A 65 12.36 -6.52 1.04
C ILE A 65 10.83 -6.48 0.85
N CYS A 66 10.18 -5.48 1.45
CA CYS A 66 8.74 -5.27 1.41
C CYS A 66 8.40 -3.91 0.74
N ALA A 67 9.13 -3.54 -0.31
CA ALA A 67 9.12 -2.21 -0.91
C ALA A 67 8.03 -2.00 -1.99
N GLY A 68 7.04 -2.91 -2.10
CA GLY A 68 5.96 -2.79 -3.09
C GLY A 68 6.50 -2.75 -4.52
N ILE A 69 6.20 -1.68 -5.27
CA ILE A 69 6.67 -1.54 -6.67
C ILE A 69 8.19 -1.39 -6.78
N ASP A 70 8.84 -0.83 -5.75
CA ASP A 70 10.29 -0.62 -5.76
C ASP A 70 11.07 -1.90 -5.50
N THR A 71 10.39 -2.98 -5.08
CA THR A 71 11.05 -4.28 -4.86
C THR A 71 11.72 -4.80 -6.13
N GLN A 72 11.13 -4.54 -7.30
CA GLN A 72 11.69 -5.01 -8.58
C GLN A 72 13.08 -4.47 -8.85
N ARG A 73 13.34 -3.19 -8.58
CA ARG A 73 14.68 -2.60 -8.79
C ARG A 73 15.78 -3.27 -7.95
N PHE A 74 15.43 -3.67 -6.72
CA PHE A 74 16.37 -4.43 -5.86
C PHE A 74 16.56 -5.87 -6.38
N ALA A 75 15.48 -6.51 -6.80
CA ALA A 75 15.55 -7.87 -7.36
C ALA A 75 16.43 -7.92 -8.61
N ASP A 76 16.28 -6.95 -9.51
CA ASP A 76 17.08 -6.85 -10.73
C ASP A 76 18.59 -6.75 -10.41
N THR A 77 18.98 -5.96 -9.38
CA THR A 77 20.38 -5.84 -8.94
C THR A 77 20.91 -7.10 -8.26
N LEU A 78 20.03 -7.92 -7.66
CA LEU A 78 20.37 -9.18 -7.02
C LEU A 78 20.35 -10.38 -8.00
N GLY A 79 20.01 -10.13 -9.28
CA GLY A 79 19.92 -11.15 -10.31
C GLY A 79 18.66 -12.03 -10.23
N ASP A 80 17.65 -11.56 -9.49
CA ASP A 80 16.34 -12.19 -9.43
C ASP A 80 15.39 -11.63 -10.47
N SER A 81 14.48 -12.48 -10.94
CA SER A 81 13.44 -12.06 -11.89
C SER A 81 12.09 -12.07 -11.20
N MET A 82 11.46 -10.92 -11.13
CA MET A 82 10.07 -10.80 -10.68
C MET A 82 9.27 -9.88 -11.61
N ARG A 83 7.96 -10.06 -11.61
CA ARG A 83 7.05 -9.25 -12.42
C ARG A 83 6.05 -8.57 -11.51
N VAL A 84 6.39 -7.36 -11.08
CA VAL A 84 5.52 -6.48 -10.30
C VAL A 84 5.27 -5.22 -11.11
N TYR A 85 4.03 -5.04 -11.56
CA TYR A 85 3.65 -3.89 -12.36
C TYR A 85 2.87 -2.86 -11.52
N PRO A 86 3.20 -1.56 -11.58
CA PRO A 86 2.48 -0.51 -10.88
C PRO A 86 1.15 -0.20 -11.59
N VAL A 87 0.06 -0.72 -11.05
CA VAL A 87 -1.30 -0.38 -11.52
C VAL A 87 -1.83 0.80 -10.72
N LYS A 88 -1.99 1.95 -11.38
CA LYS A 88 -2.47 3.18 -10.74
C LYS A 88 -3.97 3.10 -10.45
N GLY A 89 -4.33 3.35 -9.20
CA GLY A 89 -5.71 3.51 -8.76
C GLY A 89 -5.97 4.92 -8.29
N TYR A 90 -7.23 5.34 -8.35
CA TYR A 90 -7.67 6.67 -7.95
C TYR A 90 -8.67 6.60 -6.82
N SER A 91 -8.73 7.65 -6.03
CA SER A 91 -9.81 7.89 -5.08
C SER A 91 -10.10 9.37 -4.93
N VAL A 92 -11.30 9.66 -4.48
CA VAL A 92 -11.71 10.99 -4.01
C VAL A 92 -12.15 10.87 -2.57
N THR A 93 -11.78 11.85 -1.75
CA THR A 93 -12.29 11.99 -0.39
C THR A 93 -13.14 13.26 -0.35
N ILE A 94 -14.43 13.10 -0.26
CA ILE A 94 -15.44 14.18 -0.24
C ILE A 94 -15.66 14.57 1.21
N GLN A 95 -15.65 15.85 1.51
CA GLN A 95 -16.03 16.39 2.81
C GLN A 95 -17.55 16.45 2.90
N LEU A 96 -18.12 15.93 3.98
CA LEU A 96 -19.56 16.00 4.28
C LEU A 96 -19.80 17.23 5.18
N ASP A 97 -19.70 18.42 4.58
CA ASP A 97 -19.68 19.69 5.33
C ASP A 97 -21.08 20.14 5.79
N ASP A 98 -22.13 19.70 5.09
CA ASP A 98 -23.52 20.06 5.37
C ASP A 98 -24.34 18.85 5.87
N GLU A 99 -25.47 19.13 6.53
CA GLU A 99 -26.33 18.10 7.13
C GLU A 99 -26.98 17.19 6.07
N GLU A 100 -27.32 17.70 4.90
CA GLU A 100 -27.91 16.91 3.82
C GLU A 100 -26.89 15.89 3.31
N SER A 101 -25.65 16.31 3.06
CA SER A 101 -24.54 15.39 2.69
C SER A 101 -24.29 14.34 3.76
N LYS A 102 -24.30 14.71 5.05
CA LYS A 102 -24.12 13.76 6.16
C LYS A 102 -25.23 12.72 6.24
N LEU A 103 -26.47 13.13 6.01
CA LEU A 103 -27.64 12.24 6.04
C LEU A 103 -27.70 11.35 4.80
N SER A 104 -27.36 11.87 3.64
CA SER A 104 -27.44 11.19 2.34
C SER A 104 -26.27 10.22 2.09
N ALA A 105 -25.13 10.45 2.72
CA ALA A 105 -23.96 9.59 2.56
C ALA A 105 -24.20 8.19 3.15
N PRO A 106 -23.72 7.12 2.49
CA PRO A 106 -23.90 5.76 2.98
C PRO A 106 -23.20 5.59 4.35
N LYS A 107 -23.87 4.89 5.27
CA LYS A 107 -23.35 4.60 6.63
C LYS A 107 -22.46 3.37 6.65
N VAL A 108 -22.54 2.52 5.62
CA VAL A 108 -21.75 1.31 5.46
C VAL A 108 -20.87 1.41 4.21
N SER A 109 -19.81 0.63 4.16
CA SER A 109 -19.00 0.51 2.96
C SER A 109 -19.77 -0.24 1.88
N LEU A 110 -19.71 0.26 0.64
CA LEU A 110 -20.41 -0.31 -0.51
C LEU A 110 -19.39 -0.68 -1.59
N LEU A 111 -19.65 -1.79 -2.27
CA LEU A 111 -18.94 -2.21 -3.47
C LEU A 111 -19.92 -2.25 -4.64
N ASP A 112 -19.66 -1.45 -5.66
CA ASP A 112 -20.25 -1.56 -6.98
C ASP A 112 -19.34 -2.45 -7.82
N ASP A 113 -19.63 -3.74 -7.84
CA ASP A 113 -18.78 -4.71 -8.53
C ASP A 113 -18.70 -4.51 -10.03
N PRO A 114 -19.80 -4.22 -10.77
CA PRO A 114 -19.74 -3.90 -12.19
C PRO A 114 -18.84 -2.71 -12.53
N LYS A 115 -18.95 -1.61 -11.78
CA LYS A 115 -18.17 -0.38 -11.98
C LYS A 115 -16.79 -0.42 -11.30
N LYS A 116 -16.53 -1.45 -10.47
CA LYS A 116 -15.29 -1.59 -9.65
C LYS A 116 -15.01 -0.36 -8.78
N ILE A 117 -16.09 0.18 -8.19
CA ILE A 117 -16.05 1.34 -7.30
C ILE A 117 -16.37 0.88 -5.88
N VAL A 118 -15.58 1.35 -4.93
CA VAL A 118 -15.78 1.12 -3.49
C VAL A 118 -15.99 2.46 -2.82
N SER A 119 -17.00 2.57 -1.95
CA SER A 119 -17.18 3.73 -1.09
C SER A 119 -17.10 3.34 0.38
N SER A 120 -16.55 4.25 1.20
CA SER A 120 -16.45 4.07 2.64
C SER A 120 -16.60 5.40 3.35
N ARG A 121 -17.45 5.45 4.37
CA ARG A 121 -17.60 6.63 5.22
C ARG A 121 -16.52 6.65 6.30
N LEU A 122 -15.86 7.80 6.48
CA LEU A 122 -14.76 8.03 7.41
C LEU A 122 -15.11 9.23 8.31
N GLY A 123 -16.03 9.03 9.25
CA GLY A 123 -16.58 10.15 10.05
C GLY A 123 -17.35 11.12 9.15
N ASP A 124 -16.89 12.36 9.07
CA ASP A 124 -17.49 13.41 8.23
C ASP A 124 -16.90 13.45 6.81
N ARG A 125 -16.39 12.33 6.33
CA ARG A 125 -15.85 12.21 4.96
C ARG A 125 -16.38 10.96 4.28
N LEU A 126 -16.61 11.06 2.99
CA LEU A 126 -16.93 9.93 2.12
C LEU A 126 -15.75 9.69 1.17
N ARG A 127 -15.08 8.55 1.31
CA ARG A 127 -14.04 8.13 0.36
C ARG A 127 -14.62 7.21 -0.69
N VAL A 128 -14.38 7.55 -1.94
CA VAL A 128 -14.78 6.73 -3.10
C VAL A 128 -13.52 6.41 -3.89
N ALA A 129 -13.29 5.14 -4.12
CA ALA A 129 -12.11 4.63 -4.80
C ALA A 129 -12.49 3.68 -5.94
N GLY A 130 -11.71 3.72 -7.01
CA GLY A 130 -11.92 2.84 -8.15
C GLY A 130 -10.79 3.02 -9.16
N THR A 131 -11.07 2.58 -10.38
CA THR A 131 -10.20 2.74 -11.54
C THR A 131 -8.92 1.91 -11.46
N ALA A 132 -8.46 1.45 -12.59
CA ALA A 132 -7.16 0.85 -12.82
C ALA A 132 -6.56 1.47 -14.09
N GLU A 133 -5.36 1.99 -14.00
CA GLU A 133 -4.65 2.60 -15.12
C GLU A 133 -3.25 2.02 -15.24
N LEU A 134 -2.89 1.61 -16.44
CA LEU A 134 -1.55 1.15 -16.79
C LEU A 134 -0.72 2.34 -17.28
N ALA A 135 -0.08 3.05 -16.37
CA ALA A 135 0.67 4.28 -16.65
C ALA A 135 2.12 4.24 -16.11
N GLY A 136 2.65 3.03 -15.89
CA GLY A 136 3.96 2.87 -15.27
C GLY A 136 4.00 3.53 -13.89
N THR A 137 5.08 4.22 -13.58
CA THR A 137 5.29 4.89 -12.28
C THR A 137 4.70 6.31 -12.20
N ASN A 138 4.03 6.78 -13.25
CA ASN A 138 3.40 8.09 -13.25
C ASN A 138 2.30 8.19 -12.19
N LYS A 139 2.38 9.19 -11.30
CA LYS A 139 1.43 9.45 -10.22
C LYS A 139 0.52 10.66 -10.46
N ASP A 140 0.60 11.30 -11.64
CA ASP A 140 -0.25 12.45 -11.96
C ASP A 140 -1.71 12.10 -11.84
N ILE A 141 -2.48 13.02 -11.24
CA ILE A 141 -3.91 12.86 -11.03
C ILE A 141 -4.65 13.39 -12.26
N ARG A 142 -5.25 12.48 -13.01
CA ARG A 142 -6.00 12.81 -14.23
C ARG A 142 -7.48 13.05 -13.90
N GLN A 143 -8.00 14.17 -14.36
CA GLN A 143 -9.40 14.55 -14.12
C GLN A 143 -10.41 13.63 -14.81
N ASP A 144 -10.06 13.06 -15.96
CA ASP A 144 -10.89 12.07 -16.65
C ASP A 144 -11.05 10.75 -15.87
N ARG A 145 -10.16 10.49 -14.89
CA ARG A 145 -10.23 9.35 -13.96
C ARG A 145 -10.94 9.70 -12.65
N ILE A 146 -11.00 10.97 -12.29
CA ILE A 146 -11.71 11.47 -11.10
C ILE A 146 -13.19 11.66 -11.38
N ARG A 147 -13.54 12.22 -12.55
CA ARG A 147 -14.95 12.48 -12.92
C ARG A 147 -15.89 11.28 -12.78
N PRO A 148 -15.53 10.05 -13.18
CA PRO A 148 -16.40 8.89 -13.00
C PRO A 148 -16.72 8.58 -11.55
N LEU A 149 -15.77 8.80 -10.62
CA LEU A 149 -15.97 8.57 -9.18
C LEU A 149 -16.97 9.59 -8.61
N LEU A 150 -16.83 10.86 -8.97
CA LEU A 150 -17.78 11.91 -8.58
C LEU A 150 -19.15 11.69 -9.24
N GLY A 151 -19.18 11.28 -10.51
CA GLY A 151 -20.39 10.93 -11.23
C GLY A 151 -21.17 9.81 -10.55
N TRP A 152 -20.46 8.78 -10.08
CA TRP A 152 -21.06 7.68 -9.32
C TRP A 152 -21.71 8.18 -8.02
N VAL A 153 -21.06 9.10 -7.29
CA VAL A 153 -21.65 9.68 -6.08
C VAL A 153 -22.93 10.46 -6.40
N ARG A 154 -22.91 11.30 -7.43
CA ARG A 154 -24.10 12.09 -7.85
C ARG A 154 -25.26 11.21 -8.31
N GLU A 155 -24.97 10.08 -8.94
CA GLU A 155 -25.96 9.12 -9.42
C GLU A 155 -26.66 8.40 -8.24
N TYR A 156 -25.88 7.88 -7.28
CA TYR A 156 -26.40 7.02 -6.21
C TYR A 156 -26.70 7.76 -4.89
N PHE A 157 -26.08 8.91 -4.68
CA PHE A 157 -26.23 9.74 -3.46
C PHE A 157 -26.42 11.21 -3.82
N PRO A 158 -27.52 11.58 -4.49
CA PRO A 158 -27.71 12.94 -5.03
C PRO A 158 -27.70 14.05 -3.98
N GLY A 159 -27.98 13.73 -2.71
CA GLY A 159 -27.89 14.69 -1.61
C GLY A 159 -26.47 14.89 -1.07
N VAL A 160 -25.45 14.20 -1.62
CA VAL A 160 -24.05 14.43 -1.23
C VAL A 160 -23.43 15.47 -2.15
N SER A 161 -23.02 16.62 -1.59
CA SER A 161 -22.27 17.64 -2.33
C SER A 161 -20.91 17.08 -2.75
N THR A 162 -20.57 17.23 -4.03
CA THR A 162 -19.28 16.81 -4.59
C THR A 162 -18.37 17.99 -4.93
N GLU A 163 -18.59 19.15 -4.31
CA GLU A 163 -17.81 20.35 -4.59
C GLU A 163 -16.47 20.36 -3.82
N ASN A 164 -16.53 19.94 -2.55
CA ASN A 164 -15.36 19.89 -1.68
C ASN A 164 -14.79 18.48 -1.60
N TYR A 165 -13.78 18.18 -2.43
CA TYR A 165 -13.12 16.88 -2.45
C TYR A 165 -11.62 16.98 -2.63
N THR A 166 -10.92 15.99 -2.10
CA THR A 166 -9.48 15.80 -2.29
C THR A 166 -9.25 14.57 -3.16
N PRO A 167 -8.69 14.71 -4.37
CA PRO A 167 -8.31 13.58 -5.21
C PRO A 167 -6.99 12.97 -4.75
N TRP A 168 -6.81 11.67 -5.01
CA TRP A 168 -5.59 10.95 -4.72
C TRP A 168 -5.36 9.83 -5.75
N ALA A 169 -4.10 9.54 -6.03
CA ALA A 169 -3.70 8.40 -6.85
C ALA A 169 -2.55 7.64 -6.20
N GLY A 170 -2.53 6.32 -6.38
CA GLY A 170 -1.49 5.46 -5.85
C GLY A 170 -1.24 4.24 -6.73
N LEU A 171 -0.04 3.69 -6.62
CA LEU A 171 0.43 2.57 -7.43
C LEU A 171 0.29 1.26 -6.64
N ARG A 172 -0.51 0.34 -7.16
CA ARG A 172 -0.67 -1.01 -6.61
C ARG A 172 0.41 -1.92 -7.18
N PRO A 173 1.17 -2.63 -6.37
CA PRO A 173 2.16 -3.59 -6.84
C PRO A 173 1.46 -4.87 -7.32
N MET A 174 1.07 -4.92 -8.59
CA MET A 174 0.32 -6.03 -9.18
C MET A 174 1.25 -7.06 -9.79
N THR A 175 0.98 -8.33 -9.52
CA THR A 175 1.58 -9.48 -10.21
C THR A 175 0.64 -9.98 -11.31
N PRO A 176 1.13 -10.71 -12.33
CA PRO A 176 0.29 -11.21 -13.42
C PRO A 176 -0.85 -12.13 -12.97
N ASN A 177 -0.64 -12.90 -11.90
CA ASN A 177 -1.63 -13.83 -11.32
C ASN A 177 -2.33 -13.28 -10.08
N MET A 178 -2.08 -12.01 -9.72
CA MET A 178 -2.62 -11.31 -8.53
C MET A 178 -2.24 -11.96 -7.19
N MET A 179 -1.27 -12.88 -7.17
CA MET A 179 -0.77 -13.51 -5.95
C MET A 179 0.48 -12.79 -5.42
N PRO A 180 0.60 -12.61 -4.10
CA PRO A 180 1.83 -12.05 -3.51
C PRO A 180 3.03 -12.96 -3.76
N LEU A 181 4.20 -12.34 -3.81
CA LEU A 181 5.49 -13.00 -3.97
C LEU A 181 6.20 -13.05 -2.62
N ILE A 182 6.40 -14.28 -2.11
CA ILE A 182 7.06 -14.54 -0.83
C ILE A 182 8.11 -15.63 -1.06
N PHE A 183 9.37 -15.24 -1.23
CA PHE A 183 10.45 -16.18 -1.50
C PHE A 183 11.82 -15.60 -1.12
N GLU A 184 12.83 -16.47 -0.97
CA GLU A 184 14.21 -16.09 -0.78
C GLU A 184 14.87 -15.76 -2.14
N SER A 185 15.70 -14.74 -2.16
CA SER A 185 16.55 -14.36 -3.28
C SER A 185 17.59 -15.46 -3.59
N LYS A 186 18.13 -15.44 -4.81
CA LYS A 186 19.36 -16.20 -5.14
C LYS A 186 20.54 -15.77 -4.25
N ALA A 187 20.57 -14.53 -3.84
CA ALA A 187 21.49 -14.02 -2.82
C ALA A 187 20.95 -14.38 -1.43
N LYS A 188 21.51 -15.46 -0.86
CA LYS A 188 21.09 -16.03 0.43
C LYS A 188 20.98 -14.99 1.57
N GLY A 189 19.92 -15.11 2.40
CA GLY A 189 19.61 -14.21 3.50
C GLY A 189 18.85 -12.95 3.06
N ILE A 190 18.42 -12.87 1.80
CA ILE A 190 17.57 -11.79 1.30
C ILE A 190 16.23 -12.39 0.88
N PHE A 191 15.15 -11.85 1.42
CA PHE A 191 13.79 -12.34 1.20
C PHE A 191 12.90 -11.26 0.62
N TYR A 192 11.87 -11.68 -0.10
CA TYR A 192 10.86 -10.78 -0.67
C TYR A 192 9.48 -11.04 -0.08
N ASN A 193 8.73 -9.96 0.18
CA ASN A 193 7.30 -10.02 0.47
C ASN A 193 6.62 -8.82 -0.21
N THR A 194 6.11 -9.03 -1.41
CA THR A 194 5.60 -7.97 -2.30
C THR A 194 4.50 -8.48 -3.23
N GLY A 195 4.03 -7.63 -4.13
CA GLY A 195 3.09 -8.04 -5.20
C GLY A 195 1.65 -8.22 -4.73
N HIS A 196 1.26 -7.66 -3.59
CA HIS A 196 -0.07 -7.83 -2.98
C HIS A 196 -1.22 -7.15 -3.74
N GLY A 197 -0.93 -6.33 -4.74
CA GLY A 197 -1.92 -5.61 -5.50
C GLY A 197 -2.81 -4.72 -4.63
N HIS A 198 -4.13 -4.92 -4.74
CA HIS A 198 -5.14 -4.21 -3.94
C HIS A 198 -5.48 -4.91 -2.61
N LEU A 199 -4.93 -6.09 -2.34
CA LEU A 199 -5.24 -6.91 -1.16
C LEU A 199 -4.12 -6.89 -0.10
N GLY A 200 -3.14 -5.99 -0.21
CA GLY A 200 -1.99 -5.96 0.70
C GLY A 200 -2.35 -5.85 2.17
N TRP A 201 -3.34 -5.04 2.51
CA TRP A 201 -3.82 -4.94 3.88
C TRP A 201 -4.49 -6.24 4.37
N THR A 202 -5.31 -6.86 3.52
CA THR A 202 -6.03 -8.09 3.84
C THR A 202 -5.10 -9.28 4.04
N LEU A 203 -4.07 -9.39 3.19
CA LEU A 203 -3.14 -10.52 3.16
C LEU A 203 -1.89 -10.30 4.03
N GLY A 204 -1.65 -9.06 4.48
CA GLY A 204 -0.37 -8.67 5.11
C GLY A 204 0.01 -9.50 6.33
N ALA A 205 -0.94 -9.88 7.17
CA ALA A 205 -0.66 -10.72 8.34
C ALA A 205 -0.24 -12.14 7.93
N ALA A 206 -0.99 -12.78 7.02
CA ALA A 206 -0.69 -14.13 6.56
C ALA A 206 0.64 -14.20 5.78
N THR A 207 0.91 -13.20 4.91
CA THR A 207 2.16 -13.16 4.15
C THR A 207 3.36 -12.80 5.02
N GLY A 208 3.15 -12.02 6.08
CA GLY A 208 4.16 -11.75 7.10
C GLY A 208 4.54 -13.00 7.89
N ASP A 209 3.56 -13.81 8.27
CA ASP A 209 3.76 -15.08 8.96
C ASP A 209 4.54 -16.08 8.09
N LEU A 210 4.10 -16.29 6.85
CA LEU A 210 4.81 -17.12 5.87
C LEU A 210 6.25 -16.65 5.61
N LEU A 211 6.49 -15.35 5.59
CA LEU A 211 7.83 -14.80 5.46
C LEU A 211 8.68 -15.12 6.68
N ALA A 212 8.13 -14.92 7.89
CA ALA A 212 8.83 -15.20 9.14
C ALA A 212 9.22 -16.68 9.27
N GLU A 213 8.31 -17.60 8.91
CA GLU A 213 8.61 -19.03 8.86
C GLU A 213 9.79 -19.36 7.93
N LYS A 214 9.83 -18.74 6.74
CA LYS A 214 10.95 -18.91 5.80
C LYS A 214 12.26 -18.39 6.37
N MET A 215 12.25 -17.22 6.99
CA MET A 215 13.46 -16.60 7.55
C MET A 215 14.01 -17.33 8.78
N ILE A 216 13.17 -18.09 9.50
CA ILE A 216 13.60 -18.85 10.69
C ILE A 216 14.17 -20.22 10.29
N ASN A 217 13.64 -20.83 9.21
CA ASN A 217 13.99 -22.20 8.81
C ASN A 217 15.15 -22.27 7.80
N ASP A 218 15.62 -21.16 7.30
CA ASP A 218 16.79 -20.98 6.45
C ASP A 218 18.00 -20.41 7.24
#